data_15d3165c15d2e38974bc20e475209dbf
#
_entry.id   15d3165c15d2e38974bc20e475209dbf
#
_cell.length_a   1.000
_cell.length_b   1.000
_cell.length_c   1.000
_cell.angle_alpha   90.00
_cell.angle_beta   90.00
_cell.angle_gamma   90.00
#
_symmetry.space_group_name_H-M   'P 1'
#
loop_
_entity.id
_entity.type
_entity.pdbx_description
1 polymer ?
#
loop_
_entity_poly.entity_id
_entity_poly.type
_entity_poly.pdbx_seq_one_letter_code
_entity_poly.pdbx_strand_id
1 'polypeptide(L)'
;MKKGEKTKFGIFGINCSSGLSLTTHKKRWKADWKKIVKLVKYADKIGIDFILPLSQLKDWGGKTRPNKDSLETFTFSSILGTLTKKIFFFSTIHMPHIHPIYAAKATATIDNFLGNRHGVNLVCGYNPKIIQMFDANKTERFNYDQAREWVQIYKKLLNKKYNSINFKGNFFSIKNAQCFPKSSLQPHPKIVSAAFSPNGRDFAKKNCDILFTMFKDLNITKKNNIDLKKQALKQNNKVKIYTALHIISRNTESEAKEFKEILGTKYADKGAVKNYLGATSNKLLNKLQKDNSANIATSCGAKVICGNYKNVQEELWEIGKIYDGISMIFLDYENELTKFNENIYKKIKN
;
A
#
# COMPACT_ATOMS: atom_id res chain seq x y z
N MET A 1 1.33 19.48 25.49
CA MET A 1 1.45 18.74 24.19
C MET A 1 0.04 18.49 23.68
N LYS A 2 -0.30 18.98 22.48
CA LYS A 2 -1.58 18.60 21.85
C LYS A 2 -1.57 17.07 21.69
N LYS A 3 -2.63 16.37 22.16
CA LYS A 3 -2.82 14.93 21.92
C LYS A 3 -2.67 14.69 20.42
N GLY A 4 -1.54 14.08 19.97
CA GLY A 4 -1.32 13.72 18.58
C GLY A 4 -2.38 12.72 18.14
N GLU A 5 -2.82 12.80 16.87
CA GLU A 5 -3.67 11.75 16.31
C GLU A 5 -2.98 10.39 16.51
N LYS A 6 -3.71 9.41 17.05
CA LYS A 6 -3.19 8.02 17.22
C LYS A 6 -2.79 7.45 15.85
N THR A 7 -1.67 6.73 15.82
CA THR A 7 -1.21 6.01 14.61
C THR A 7 -2.30 5.07 14.09
N LYS A 8 -2.54 5.10 12.79
CA LYS A 8 -3.50 4.24 12.12
C LYS A 8 -2.87 2.88 11.78
N PHE A 9 -3.59 1.80 12.04
CA PHE A 9 -3.16 0.45 11.69
C PHE A 9 -4.01 -0.12 10.56
N GLY A 10 -3.37 -0.60 9.50
CA GLY A 10 -4.03 -1.22 8.37
C GLY A 10 -3.44 -2.58 8.01
N ILE A 11 -4.05 -3.23 7.03
CA ILE A 11 -3.59 -4.50 6.49
C ILE A 11 -3.23 -4.31 5.02
N PHE A 12 -2.10 -4.87 4.59
CA PHE A 12 -1.56 -4.70 3.24
C PHE A 12 -1.55 -6.01 2.46
N GLY A 13 -2.05 -5.98 1.20
CA GLY A 13 -1.84 -7.04 0.21
C GLY A 13 -2.66 -8.31 0.40
N ILE A 14 -3.74 -8.29 1.20
CA ILE A 14 -4.60 -9.48 1.42
C ILE A 14 -5.36 -9.93 0.18
N ASN A 15 -5.48 -9.07 -0.83
CA ASN A 15 -6.13 -9.37 -2.11
C ASN A 15 -5.26 -10.20 -3.05
N CYS A 16 -4.00 -10.48 -2.70
CA CYS A 16 -3.06 -11.23 -3.52
C CYS A 16 -2.57 -12.50 -2.81
N SER A 17 -2.48 -13.61 -3.56
CA SER A 17 -1.84 -14.85 -3.07
C SER A 17 -0.40 -14.58 -2.64
N SER A 18 0.01 -15.12 -1.49
CA SER A 18 1.29 -14.89 -0.80
C SER A 18 1.48 -13.46 -0.23
N GLY A 19 0.55 -12.53 -0.44
CA GLY A 19 0.72 -11.15 0.00
C GLY A 19 2.04 -10.56 -0.49
N LEU A 20 2.93 -10.17 0.43
CA LEU A 20 4.27 -9.68 0.14
C LEU A 20 5.39 -10.70 0.49
N SER A 21 5.10 -11.99 0.55
CA SER A 21 6.10 -13.03 0.84
C SER A 21 6.36 -13.89 -0.38
N LEU A 22 7.62 -13.99 -0.81
CA LEU A 22 8.05 -14.82 -1.93
C LEU A 22 8.55 -16.18 -1.39
N THR A 23 7.62 -16.98 -0.87
CA THR A 23 7.93 -18.17 -0.09
C THR A 23 7.21 -19.42 -0.58
N THR A 24 7.84 -20.58 -0.38
CA THR A 24 7.26 -21.90 -0.59
C THR A 24 6.57 -22.46 0.67
N HIS A 25 6.56 -21.73 1.77
CA HIS A 25 5.98 -22.17 3.04
C HIS A 25 4.48 -22.49 2.89
N LYS A 26 4.04 -23.63 3.45
CA LYS A 26 2.67 -24.15 3.27
C LYS A 26 1.58 -23.20 3.82
N LYS A 27 1.89 -22.47 4.90
CA LYS A 27 0.97 -21.50 5.54
C LYS A 27 0.96 -20.12 4.87
N ARG A 28 1.65 -19.94 3.71
CA ARG A 28 1.56 -18.68 2.99
C ARG A 28 0.11 -18.35 2.63
N TRP A 29 -0.22 -17.09 2.68
CA TRP A 29 -1.55 -16.59 2.37
C TRP A 29 -2.05 -17.07 1.00
N LYS A 30 -3.30 -17.47 0.93
CA LYS A 30 -4.01 -17.74 -0.31
C LYS A 30 -5.15 -16.74 -0.41
N ALA A 31 -5.23 -16.00 -1.52
CA ALA A 31 -6.30 -15.01 -1.76
C ALA A 31 -7.64 -15.70 -2.08
N ASP A 32 -8.09 -16.54 -1.16
CA ASP A 32 -9.40 -17.18 -1.20
C ASP A 32 -10.47 -16.19 -0.76
N TRP A 33 -11.52 -16.01 -1.56
CA TRP A 33 -12.54 -15.02 -1.31
C TRP A 33 -13.25 -15.20 0.03
N LYS A 34 -13.61 -16.41 0.40
CA LYS A 34 -14.30 -16.70 1.69
C LYS A 34 -13.43 -16.32 2.88
N LYS A 35 -12.13 -16.64 2.80
CA LYS A 35 -11.14 -16.25 3.82
C LYS A 35 -10.95 -14.75 3.89
N ILE A 36 -10.86 -14.06 2.75
CA ILE A 36 -10.75 -12.60 2.68
C ILE A 36 -11.95 -11.94 3.35
N VAL A 37 -13.17 -12.35 3.02
CA VAL A 37 -14.40 -11.81 3.62
C VAL A 37 -14.39 -11.99 5.13
N LYS A 38 -14.09 -13.20 5.63
CA LYS A 38 -13.98 -13.49 7.06
C LYS A 38 -12.95 -12.62 7.75
N LEU A 39 -11.76 -12.51 7.17
CA LEU A 39 -10.65 -11.70 7.68
C LEU A 39 -11.01 -10.22 7.78
N VAL A 40 -11.60 -9.66 6.71
CA VAL A 40 -11.94 -8.23 6.66
C VAL A 40 -13.07 -7.88 7.62
N LYS A 41 -14.09 -8.74 7.76
CA LYS A 41 -15.12 -8.57 8.80
C LYS A 41 -14.52 -8.63 10.21
N TYR A 42 -13.59 -9.53 10.45
CA TYR A 42 -12.88 -9.59 11.72
C TYR A 42 -12.03 -8.34 11.96
N ALA A 43 -11.28 -7.87 10.95
CA ALA A 43 -10.51 -6.65 11.02
C ALA A 43 -11.36 -5.41 11.34
N ASP A 44 -12.54 -5.28 10.72
CA ASP A 44 -13.51 -4.21 11.01
C ASP A 44 -14.02 -4.28 12.47
N LYS A 45 -14.35 -5.50 12.94
CA LYS A 45 -14.81 -5.75 14.31
C LYS A 45 -13.77 -5.34 15.36
N ILE A 46 -12.50 -5.69 15.16
CA ILE A 46 -11.42 -5.36 16.11
C ILE A 46 -10.90 -3.93 15.96
N GLY A 47 -11.41 -3.18 14.97
CA GLY A 47 -11.12 -1.77 14.76
C GLY A 47 -9.79 -1.51 14.07
N ILE A 48 -9.39 -2.36 13.13
CA ILE A 48 -8.35 -2.02 12.14
C ILE A 48 -8.82 -0.82 11.32
N ASP A 49 -7.94 0.14 11.09
CA ASP A 49 -8.31 1.43 10.50
C ASP A 49 -8.47 1.38 8.98
N PHE A 50 -7.63 0.60 8.25
CA PHE A 50 -7.69 0.57 6.79
C PHE A 50 -7.21 -0.74 6.16
N ILE A 51 -7.63 -0.96 4.92
CA ILE A 51 -7.12 -1.99 4.00
C ILE A 51 -6.46 -1.31 2.82
N LEU A 52 -5.23 -1.74 2.50
CA LEU A 52 -4.49 -1.30 1.33
C LEU A 52 -4.19 -2.51 0.43
N PRO A 53 -4.98 -2.74 -0.64
CA PRO A 53 -4.74 -3.82 -1.57
C PRO A 53 -3.56 -3.53 -2.49
N LEU A 54 -2.89 -4.59 -2.94
CA LEU A 54 -1.91 -4.53 -4.02
C LEU A 54 -2.62 -4.49 -5.38
N SER A 55 -2.14 -3.70 -6.31
CA SER A 55 -2.49 -3.84 -7.73
C SER A 55 -1.38 -4.60 -8.43
N GLN A 56 -1.58 -5.89 -8.64
CA GLN A 56 -0.61 -6.77 -9.26
C GLN A 56 -1.25 -7.47 -10.46
N LEU A 57 -0.75 -7.16 -11.65
CA LEU A 57 -1.29 -7.67 -12.91
C LEU A 57 -0.50 -8.87 -13.47
N LYS A 58 0.67 -9.15 -12.90
CA LYS A 58 1.55 -10.24 -13.30
C LYS A 58 2.22 -10.84 -12.08
N ASP A 59 2.18 -12.16 -11.94
CA ASP A 59 2.85 -12.86 -10.85
C ASP A 59 4.40 -12.74 -10.92
N TRP A 60 5.04 -13.13 -9.85
CA TRP A 60 6.50 -13.13 -9.76
C TRP A 60 7.17 -14.40 -10.30
N GLY A 61 6.40 -15.34 -10.89
CA GLY A 61 6.92 -16.63 -11.32
C GLY A 61 7.44 -17.47 -10.14
N GLY A 62 8.47 -18.28 -10.38
CA GLY A 62 8.98 -19.20 -9.37
C GLY A 62 8.08 -20.40 -9.13
N LYS A 63 8.37 -21.17 -8.07
CA LYS A 63 7.66 -22.42 -7.76
C LYS A 63 6.22 -22.18 -7.32
N THR A 64 5.96 -21.12 -6.57
CA THR A 64 4.64 -20.83 -5.99
C THR A 64 3.87 -19.73 -6.70
N ARG A 65 4.49 -19.08 -7.67
CA ARG A 65 3.93 -17.98 -8.44
C ARG A 65 3.24 -16.93 -7.53
N PRO A 66 3.97 -16.29 -6.59
CA PRO A 66 3.38 -15.30 -5.69
C PRO A 66 2.65 -14.22 -6.46
N ASN A 67 1.51 -13.77 -5.94
CA ASN A 67 0.57 -12.83 -6.54
C ASN A 67 -0.09 -13.28 -7.86
N LYS A 68 -0.08 -14.60 -8.18
CA LYS A 68 -0.82 -15.13 -9.34
C LYS A 68 -2.30 -14.78 -9.23
N ASP A 69 -2.91 -15.10 -8.09
CA ASP A 69 -4.30 -14.71 -7.81
C ASP A 69 -4.26 -13.34 -7.15
N SER A 70 -4.61 -12.32 -7.91
CA SER A 70 -4.66 -10.92 -7.48
C SER A 70 -6.01 -10.34 -7.86
N LEU A 71 -6.80 -9.95 -6.86
CA LEU A 71 -8.13 -9.38 -7.07
C LEU A 71 -8.02 -7.90 -7.42
N GLU A 72 -8.82 -7.45 -8.42
CA GLU A 72 -8.86 -6.07 -8.88
C GLU A 72 -9.33 -5.13 -7.76
N THR A 73 -8.66 -4.00 -7.61
CA THR A 73 -8.69 -3.22 -6.37
C THR A 73 -9.93 -2.34 -6.20
N PHE A 74 -10.55 -1.85 -7.27
CA PHE A 74 -11.82 -1.13 -7.19
C PHE A 74 -12.97 -2.08 -6.82
N THR A 75 -13.05 -3.21 -7.54
CA THR A 75 -14.05 -4.26 -7.28
C THR A 75 -13.89 -4.84 -5.86
N PHE A 76 -12.64 -5.13 -5.47
CA PHE A 76 -12.31 -5.62 -4.14
C PHE A 76 -12.78 -4.66 -3.04
N SER A 77 -12.46 -3.37 -3.16
CA SER A 77 -12.85 -2.35 -2.19
C SER A 77 -14.35 -2.13 -2.13
N SER A 78 -15.03 -2.18 -3.28
CA SER A 78 -16.49 -2.03 -3.36
C SER A 78 -17.21 -3.13 -2.60
N ILE A 79 -16.89 -4.39 -2.91
CA ILE A 79 -17.59 -5.54 -2.33
C ILE A 79 -17.32 -5.62 -0.82
N LEU A 80 -16.06 -5.50 -0.39
CA LEU A 80 -15.72 -5.63 1.02
C LEU A 80 -16.16 -4.43 1.85
N GLY A 81 -16.16 -3.25 1.25
CA GLY A 81 -16.64 -2.04 1.90
C GLY A 81 -18.10 -2.11 2.28
N THR A 82 -18.97 -2.73 1.44
CA THR A 82 -20.38 -2.92 1.75
C THR A 82 -20.61 -3.97 2.85
N LEU A 83 -19.66 -4.89 3.05
CA LEU A 83 -19.72 -5.92 4.09
C LEU A 83 -19.17 -5.47 5.46
N THR A 84 -18.70 -4.21 5.56
CA THR A 84 -18.05 -3.63 6.74
C THR A 84 -18.65 -2.28 7.10
N LYS A 85 -18.37 -1.78 8.33
CA LYS A 85 -19.00 -0.56 8.84
C LYS A 85 -18.04 0.59 9.10
N LYS A 86 -16.78 0.32 9.46
CA LYS A 86 -15.83 1.33 9.98
C LYS A 86 -14.53 1.40 9.18
N ILE A 87 -14.04 0.25 8.71
CA ILE A 87 -12.73 0.15 8.06
C ILE A 87 -12.70 0.95 6.75
N PHE A 88 -11.60 1.66 6.53
CA PHE A 88 -11.37 2.47 5.33
C PHE A 88 -10.68 1.62 4.25
N PHE A 89 -11.10 1.75 3.00
CA PHE A 89 -10.50 1.04 1.87
C PHE A 89 -9.75 1.98 0.96
N PHE A 90 -8.57 1.55 0.53
CA PHE A 90 -7.87 2.17 -0.60
C PHE A 90 -7.98 1.26 -1.82
N SER A 91 -8.13 1.85 -3.02
CA SER A 91 -7.95 1.14 -4.28
C SER A 91 -6.62 1.55 -4.89
N THR A 92 -5.76 0.58 -5.19
CA THR A 92 -4.45 0.86 -5.81
C THR A 92 -4.60 0.97 -7.33
N ILE A 93 -4.18 2.10 -7.88
CA ILE A 93 -4.34 2.46 -9.30
C ILE A 93 -2.97 2.56 -9.96
N HIS A 94 -2.76 1.82 -11.03
CA HIS A 94 -1.66 2.07 -11.97
C HIS A 94 -2.07 3.20 -12.93
N MET A 95 -1.62 4.43 -12.67
CA MET A 95 -1.97 5.61 -13.47
C MET A 95 -1.68 5.46 -14.98
N PRO A 96 -0.62 4.76 -15.42
CA PRO A 96 -0.37 4.56 -16.85
C PRO A 96 -1.45 3.76 -17.59
N HIS A 97 -2.24 2.97 -16.88
CA HIS A 97 -3.21 2.04 -17.48
C HIS A 97 -4.66 2.45 -17.26
N ILE A 98 -4.93 3.44 -16.39
CA ILE A 98 -6.28 3.90 -16.08
C ILE A 98 -6.37 5.40 -16.30
N HIS A 99 -7.26 5.80 -17.21
CA HIS A 99 -7.49 7.22 -17.51
C HIS A 99 -8.07 7.95 -16.28
N PRO A 100 -7.67 9.22 -15.98
CA PRO A 100 -8.12 9.95 -14.78
C PRO A 100 -9.65 10.15 -14.72
N ILE A 101 -10.33 10.26 -15.85
CA ILE A 101 -11.80 10.36 -15.92
C ILE A 101 -12.45 9.06 -15.41
N TYR A 102 -11.97 7.91 -15.89
CA TYR A 102 -12.49 6.62 -15.43
C TYR A 102 -12.22 6.40 -13.95
N ALA A 103 -10.99 6.69 -13.51
CA ALA A 103 -10.61 6.56 -12.11
C ALA A 103 -11.47 7.47 -11.20
N ALA A 104 -11.74 8.69 -11.61
CA ALA A 104 -12.61 9.62 -10.88
C ALA A 104 -14.04 9.06 -10.77
N LYS A 105 -14.60 8.54 -11.87
CA LYS A 105 -15.93 7.93 -11.88
C LYS A 105 -16.04 6.73 -10.95
N ALA A 106 -15.10 5.80 -11.03
CA ALA A 106 -15.06 4.62 -10.17
C ALA A 106 -14.92 5.02 -8.69
N THR A 107 -13.98 5.92 -8.38
CA THR A 107 -13.76 6.42 -7.03
C THR A 107 -14.99 7.10 -6.44
N ALA A 108 -15.62 8.00 -7.19
CA ALA A 108 -16.84 8.70 -6.72
C ALA A 108 -17.99 7.73 -6.46
N THR A 109 -18.15 6.72 -7.30
CA THR A 109 -19.15 5.68 -7.12
C THR A 109 -18.93 4.95 -5.80
N ILE A 110 -17.73 4.45 -5.57
CA ILE A 110 -17.39 3.68 -4.36
C ILE A 110 -17.51 4.56 -3.10
N ASP A 111 -16.99 5.78 -3.15
CA ASP A 111 -17.02 6.71 -2.02
C ASP A 111 -18.47 7.04 -1.58
N ASN A 112 -19.39 7.21 -2.53
CA ASN A 112 -20.81 7.42 -2.22
C ASN A 112 -21.44 6.18 -1.57
N PHE A 113 -21.13 4.97 -2.04
CA PHE A 113 -21.63 3.74 -1.43
C PHE A 113 -21.06 3.48 -0.04
N LEU A 114 -19.78 3.80 0.17
CA LEU A 114 -19.11 3.50 1.42
C LEU A 114 -19.18 4.63 2.48
N GLY A 115 -19.83 5.73 2.18
CA GLY A 115 -20.02 6.83 3.14
C GLY A 115 -18.68 7.40 3.64
N ASN A 116 -17.84 7.90 2.74
CA ASN A 116 -16.53 8.52 3.02
C ASN A 116 -15.43 7.54 3.51
N ARG A 117 -15.59 6.24 3.27
CA ARG A 117 -14.61 5.21 3.68
C ARG A 117 -13.79 4.67 2.51
N HIS A 118 -13.58 5.47 1.47
CA HIS A 118 -12.79 5.09 0.31
C HIS A 118 -11.76 6.17 -0.07
N GLY A 119 -10.62 5.71 -0.56
CA GLY A 119 -9.55 6.52 -1.14
C GLY A 119 -8.77 5.73 -2.18
N VAL A 120 -7.72 6.34 -2.72
CA VAL A 120 -6.90 5.72 -3.76
C VAL A 120 -5.43 5.73 -3.41
N ASN A 121 -4.70 4.70 -3.85
CA ASN A 121 -3.24 4.65 -3.84
C ASN A 121 -2.73 4.74 -5.28
N LEU A 122 -2.07 5.84 -5.62
CA LEU A 122 -1.61 6.12 -6.97
C LEU A 122 -0.20 5.59 -7.20
N VAL A 123 -0.04 4.76 -8.23
CA VAL A 123 1.24 4.15 -8.61
C VAL A 123 1.59 4.56 -10.05
N CYS A 124 2.78 5.12 -10.24
CA CYS A 124 3.28 5.50 -11.56
C CYS A 124 3.74 4.32 -12.44
N GLY A 125 3.70 3.10 -11.88
CA GLY A 125 4.24 1.91 -12.55
C GLY A 125 5.75 1.77 -12.38
N TYR A 126 6.21 0.55 -12.17
CA TYR A 126 7.62 0.26 -11.95
C TYR A 126 8.13 -0.94 -12.75
N ASN A 127 7.23 -1.83 -13.18
CA ASN A 127 7.59 -3.07 -13.84
C ASN A 127 7.37 -2.96 -15.36
N PRO A 128 8.46 -2.92 -16.16
CA PRO A 128 8.35 -2.84 -17.62
C PRO A 128 7.54 -3.97 -18.25
N LYS A 129 7.58 -5.17 -17.66
CA LYS A 129 6.82 -6.33 -18.14
C LYS A 129 5.30 -6.14 -18.01
N ILE A 130 4.85 -5.32 -17.07
CA ILE A 130 3.43 -4.95 -16.97
C ILE A 130 3.07 -3.94 -18.06
N ILE A 131 3.93 -2.97 -18.34
CA ILE A 131 3.70 -2.00 -19.43
C ILE A 131 3.53 -2.73 -20.76
N GLN A 132 4.40 -3.69 -21.04
CA GLN A 132 4.35 -4.52 -22.26
C GLN A 132 3.11 -5.42 -22.36
N MET A 133 2.40 -5.72 -21.27
CA MET A 133 1.12 -6.44 -21.33
C MET A 133 -0.01 -5.60 -21.94
N PHE A 134 0.07 -4.26 -21.82
CA PHE A 134 -0.92 -3.34 -22.38
C PHE A 134 -0.55 -2.89 -23.80
N ASP A 135 0.75 -2.74 -24.05
CA ASP A 135 1.29 -2.38 -25.36
C ASP A 135 2.73 -2.91 -25.46
N ALA A 136 2.94 -3.93 -26.27
CA ALA A 136 4.23 -4.60 -26.44
C ALA A 136 5.32 -3.66 -26.97
N ASN A 137 4.94 -2.65 -27.74
CA ASN A 137 5.86 -1.68 -28.37
C ASN A 137 6.16 -0.49 -27.46
N LYS A 138 5.44 -0.34 -26.36
CA LYS A 138 5.59 0.79 -25.44
C LYS A 138 6.83 0.62 -24.58
N THR A 139 7.84 1.44 -24.85
CA THR A 139 9.10 1.50 -24.07
C THR A 139 9.12 2.66 -23.10
N GLU A 140 8.35 3.72 -23.37
CA GLU A 140 8.31 4.90 -22.55
C GLU A 140 7.59 4.65 -21.21
N ARG A 141 8.22 5.15 -20.15
CA ARG A 141 7.65 5.09 -18.81
C ARG A 141 6.73 6.28 -18.59
N PHE A 142 5.61 6.03 -17.95
CA PHE A 142 4.80 7.06 -17.35
C PHE A 142 5.63 7.82 -16.31
N ASN A 143 5.83 9.11 -16.52
CA ASN A 143 6.66 9.93 -15.65
C ASN A 143 5.84 10.75 -14.64
N TYR A 144 6.51 11.43 -13.71
CA TYR A 144 5.83 12.22 -12.70
C TYR A 144 5.21 13.52 -13.22
N ASP A 145 5.58 14.00 -14.42
CA ASP A 145 4.92 15.14 -15.05
C ASP A 145 3.54 14.74 -15.58
N GLN A 146 3.47 13.58 -16.24
CA GLN A 146 2.19 12.95 -16.61
C GLN A 146 1.31 12.68 -15.37
N ALA A 147 1.93 12.19 -14.29
CA ALA A 147 1.22 11.94 -13.03
C ALA A 147 0.64 13.23 -12.41
N ARG A 148 1.34 14.37 -12.54
CA ARG A 148 0.83 15.66 -12.05
C ARG A 148 -0.41 16.10 -12.81
N GLU A 149 -0.41 16.00 -14.15
CA GLU A 149 -1.60 16.32 -14.96
C GLU A 149 -2.74 15.34 -14.64
N TRP A 150 -2.44 14.05 -14.55
CA TRP A 150 -3.40 13.02 -14.21
C TRP A 150 -4.13 13.32 -12.90
N VAL A 151 -3.38 13.64 -11.84
CA VAL A 151 -3.97 13.90 -10.52
C VAL A 151 -4.73 15.23 -10.46
N GLN A 152 -4.31 16.24 -11.22
CA GLN A 152 -5.05 17.51 -11.33
C GLN A 152 -6.43 17.28 -11.95
N ILE A 153 -6.49 16.51 -13.05
CA ILE A 153 -7.76 16.16 -13.72
C ILE A 153 -8.65 15.37 -12.77
N TYR A 154 -8.10 14.32 -12.13
CA TYR A 154 -8.80 13.48 -11.16
C TYR A 154 -9.42 14.30 -10.02
N LYS A 155 -8.64 15.16 -9.38
CA LYS A 155 -9.12 16.03 -8.29
C LYS A 155 -10.21 17.00 -8.73
N LYS A 156 -10.04 17.66 -9.87
CA LYS A 156 -11.05 18.60 -10.40
C LYS A 156 -12.38 17.90 -10.68
N LEU A 157 -12.35 16.70 -11.27
CA LEU A 157 -13.56 15.93 -11.58
C LEU A 157 -14.35 15.53 -10.34
N LEU A 158 -13.66 15.21 -9.23
CA LEU A 158 -14.29 14.80 -7.97
C LEU A 158 -14.85 15.96 -7.14
N ASN A 159 -14.29 17.16 -7.33
CA ASN A 159 -14.65 18.34 -6.57
C ASN A 159 -16.01 18.90 -7.00
N LYS A 160 -16.91 19.16 -6.03
CA LYS A 160 -18.25 19.72 -6.25
C LYS A 160 -18.25 21.11 -6.89
N LYS A 161 -17.12 21.85 -6.80
CA LYS A 161 -16.96 23.17 -7.41
C LYS A 161 -17.10 23.14 -8.94
N TYR A 162 -16.81 22.01 -9.60
CA TYR A 162 -16.75 21.92 -11.05
C TYR A 162 -17.84 21.00 -11.59
N ASN A 163 -18.78 21.52 -12.38
CA ASN A 163 -19.76 20.70 -13.10
C ASN A 163 -19.12 19.95 -14.27
N SER A 164 -18.29 20.67 -15.02
CA SER A 164 -17.43 20.10 -16.06
C SER A 164 -16.05 20.73 -16.03
N ILE A 165 -15.08 20.11 -16.68
CA ILE A 165 -13.73 20.62 -16.80
C ILE A 165 -13.24 20.58 -18.25
N ASN A 166 -12.50 21.61 -18.63
CA ASN A 166 -11.58 21.58 -19.76
C ASN A 166 -10.15 21.52 -19.19
N PHE A 167 -9.29 20.76 -19.81
CA PHE A 167 -7.90 20.65 -19.43
C PHE A 167 -7.03 20.54 -20.68
N LYS A 168 -6.01 21.39 -20.79
CA LYS A 168 -5.00 21.33 -21.84
C LYS A 168 -3.63 21.35 -21.19
N GLY A 169 -2.97 20.22 -21.21
CA GLY A 169 -1.60 20.01 -20.71
C GLY A 169 -0.71 19.49 -21.82
N ASN A 170 0.46 19.03 -21.42
CA ASN A 170 1.42 18.41 -22.35
C ASN A 170 1.06 16.93 -22.67
N PHE A 171 0.36 16.25 -21.74
CA PHE A 171 0.06 14.81 -21.83
C PHE A 171 -1.44 14.54 -21.96
N PHE A 172 -2.29 15.43 -21.47
CA PHE A 172 -3.74 15.28 -21.54
C PHE A 172 -4.40 16.51 -22.16
N SER A 173 -5.30 16.24 -23.08
CA SER A 173 -6.21 17.26 -23.65
C SER A 173 -7.65 16.78 -23.47
N ILE A 174 -8.43 17.49 -22.67
CA ILE A 174 -9.76 17.08 -22.26
C ILE A 174 -10.74 18.24 -22.49
N LYS A 175 -11.89 17.93 -23.10
CA LYS A 175 -12.95 18.89 -23.41
C LYS A 175 -14.24 18.47 -22.71
N ASN A 176 -14.81 19.38 -21.94
CA ASN A 176 -16.13 19.26 -21.29
C ASN A 176 -16.32 17.93 -20.51
N ALA A 177 -15.28 17.47 -19.82
CA ALA A 177 -15.36 16.24 -19.05
C ALA A 177 -16.18 16.44 -17.77
N GLN A 178 -17.03 15.46 -17.46
CA GLN A 178 -17.91 15.46 -16.29
C GLN A 178 -17.73 14.20 -15.47
N CYS A 179 -18.00 14.30 -14.17
CA CYS A 179 -18.07 13.17 -13.25
C CYS A 179 -19.21 13.38 -12.26
N PHE A 180 -20.27 12.62 -12.38
CA PHE A 180 -21.40 12.54 -11.46
C PHE A 180 -21.70 11.08 -11.15
N PRO A 181 -22.07 10.73 -9.87
CA PRO A 181 -22.12 11.63 -8.73
C PRO A 181 -20.75 12.22 -8.41
N LYS A 182 -20.70 13.35 -7.73
CA LYS A 182 -19.46 13.86 -7.14
C LYS A 182 -19.07 12.99 -5.93
N SER A 183 -17.79 13.01 -5.56
CA SER A 183 -17.36 12.39 -4.32
C SER A 183 -18.09 13.02 -3.12
N SER A 184 -18.50 12.19 -2.16
CA SER A 184 -19.05 12.66 -0.90
C SER A 184 -17.97 13.30 -0.04
N LEU A 185 -16.72 12.79 -0.10
CA LEU A 185 -15.54 13.34 0.58
C LEU A 185 -14.93 14.49 -0.24
N GLN A 186 -15.01 15.71 0.29
CA GLN A 186 -14.53 16.91 -0.39
C GLN A 186 -13.18 17.42 0.17
N PRO A 187 -12.36 18.04 -0.67
CA PRO A 187 -12.50 18.31 -2.11
C PRO A 187 -12.28 17.07 -3.00
N HIS A 188 -11.80 15.98 -2.45
CA HIS A 188 -11.59 14.66 -3.08
C HIS A 188 -11.34 13.60 -2.02
N PRO A 189 -11.54 12.30 -2.29
CA PRO A 189 -11.13 11.20 -1.44
C PRO A 189 -9.63 11.20 -1.15
N LYS A 190 -9.22 10.55 -0.06
CA LYS A 190 -7.81 10.46 0.33
C LYS A 190 -6.96 9.84 -0.76
N ILE A 191 -5.84 10.48 -1.07
CA ILE A 191 -4.87 10.04 -2.06
C ILE A 191 -3.58 9.62 -1.35
N VAL A 192 -3.20 8.37 -1.55
CA VAL A 192 -1.90 7.81 -1.16
C VAL A 192 -0.99 7.77 -2.39
N SER A 193 0.30 7.97 -2.22
CA SER A 193 1.30 7.59 -3.23
C SER A 193 2.47 6.86 -2.58
N ALA A 194 2.76 5.66 -3.10
CA ALA A 194 3.94 4.91 -2.72
C ALA A 194 5.16 5.49 -3.46
N ALA A 195 6.04 6.17 -2.73
CA ALA A 195 7.13 6.92 -3.34
C ALA A 195 8.46 6.75 -2.59
N PHE A 196 9.43 6.18 -3.30
CA PHE A 196 10.77 5.89 -2.77
C PHE A 196 11.86 6.75 -3.41
N SER A 197 11.66 7.20 -4.66
CA SER A 197 12.57 8.10 -5.37
C SER A 197 12.38 9.56 -4.95
N PRO A 198 13.39 10.45 -5.12
CA PRO A 198 13.25 11.89 -4.87
C PRO A 198 12.06 12.52 -5.61
N ASN A 199 11.92 12.24 -6.91
CA ASN A 199 10.82 12.76 -7.74
C ASN A 199 9.45 12.27 -7.27
N GLY A 200 9.36 10.99 -6.85
CA GLY A 200 8.12 10.45 -6.30
C GLY A 200 7.74 11.07 -4.98
N ARG A 201 8.70 11.32 -4.09
CA ARG A 201 8.46 12.02 -2.82
C ARG A 201 8.03 13.47 -3.05
N ASP A 202 8.63 14.15 -4.06
CA ASP A 202 8.22 15.49 -4.43
C ASP A 202 6.78 15.51 -4.97
N PHE A 203 6.44 14.57 -5.85
CA PHE A 203 5.07 14.37 -6.33
C PHE A 203 4.09 14.17 -5.17
N ALA A 204 4.40 13.25 -4.23
CA ALA A 204 3.53 12.95 -3.11
C ALA A 204 3.36 14.15 -2.16
N LYS A 205 4.45 14.88 -1.85
CA LYS A 205 4.39 16.09 -1.02
C LYS A 205 3.46 17.16 -1.60
N LYS A 206 3.42 17.32 -2.92
CA LYS A 206 2.61 18.34 -3.60
C LYS A 206 1.17 17.90 -3.83
N ASN A 207 0.96 16.62 -4.08
CA ASN A 207 -0.28 16.16 -4.71
C ASN A 207 -1.08 15.14 -3.90
N CYS A 208 -0.53 14.57 -2.83
CA CYS A 208 -1.18 13.50 -2.09
C CYS A 208 -1.43 13.86 -0.62
N ASP A 209 -2.41 13.21 -0.01
CA ASP A 209 -2.69 13.33 1.43
C ASP A 209 -1.75 12.45 2.26
N ILE A 210 -1.28 11.33 1.68
CA ILE A 210 -0.47 10.33 2.35
C ILE A 210 0.71 9.94 1.45
N LEU A 211 1.92 10.06 1.99
CA LEU A 211 3.13 9.48 1.43
C LEU A 211 3.36 8.11 2.07
N PHE A 212 3.34 7.05 1.25
CA PHE A 212 3.69 5.72 1.69
C PHE A 212 5.17 5.46 1.39
N THR A 213 5.97 5.19 2.43
CA THR A 213 7.42 5.03 2.31
C THR A 213 7.92 3.85 3.16
N MET A 214 9.14 3.38 2.89
CA MET A 214 9.73 2.28 3.64
C MET A 214 10.36 2.78 4.94
N PHE A 215 10.17 2.02 6.00
CA PHE A 215 10.92 2.17 7.25
C PHE A 215 12.38 1.73 7.03
N LYS A 216 13.31 2.49 7.60
CA LYS A 216 14.75 2.11 7.60
C LYS A 216 15.22 1.89 9.03
N ASP A 217 15.52 2.96 9.70
CA ASP A 217 16.03 3.05 11.05
C ASP A 217 15.23 4.13 11.80
N LEU A 218 15.05 3.99 13.12
CA LEU A 218 14.23 4.92 13.92
C LEU A 218 14.70 6.35 13.82
N ASN A 219 16.01 6.60 14.03
CA ASN A 219 16.56 7.95 14.09
C ASN A 219 16.56 8.63 12.73
N ILE A 220 17.06 7.90 11.70
CA ILE A 220 17.08 8.38 10.32
C ILE A 220 15.66 8.65 9.83
N THR A 221 14.73 7.74 10.11
CA THR A 221 13.33 7.87 9.67
C THR A 221 12.63 9.01 10.37
N LYS A 222 12.83 9.20 11.68
CA LYS A 222 12.24 10.32 12.44
C LYS A 222 12.65 11.66 11.84
N LYS A 223 13.94 11.86 11.59
CA LYS A 223 14.47 13.08 10.96
C LYS A 223 13.85 13.28 9.56
N ASN A 224 13.90 12.25 8.72
CA ASN A 224 13.36 12.31 7.37
C ASN A 224 11.85 12.62 7.34
N ASN A 225 11.06 12.03 8.23
CA ASN A 225 9.61 12.25 8.28
C ASN A 225 9.28 13.68 8.73
N ILE A 226 10.03 14.23 9.68
CA ILE A 226 9.88 15.63 10.10
C ILE A 226 10.20 16.57 8.92
N ASP A 227 11.29 16.33 8.21
CA ASP A 227 11.71 17.16 7.08
C ASP A 227 10.72 17.06 5.90
N LEU A 228 10.21 15.87 5.60
CA LEU A 228 9.19 15.67 4.57
C LEU A 228 7.89 16.43 4.88
N LYS A 229 7.44 16.37 6.15
CA LYS A 229 6.24 17.11 6.59
C LYS A 229 6.47 18.63 6.51
N LYS A 230 7.64 19.13 6.93
CA LYS A 230 8.01 20.56 6.80
C LYS A 230 8.04 21.01 5.33
N GLN A 231 8.63 20.19 4.45
CA GLN A 231 8.68 20.50 3.01
C GLN A 231 7.29 20.52 2.36
N ALA A 232 6.40 19.59 2.76
CA ALA A 232 5.03 19.57 2.27
C ALA A 232 4.26 20.84 2.70
N LEU A 233 4.42 21.29 3.95
CA LEU A 233 3.81 22.53 4.45
C LEU A 233 4.26 23.76 3.67
N LYS A 234 5.55 23.85 3.28
CA LYS A 234 6.05 24.94 2.40
C LYS A 234 5.40 24.94 1.01
N GLN A 235 4.79 23.83 0.61
CA GLN A 235 4.07 23.65 -0.66
C GLN A 235 2.54 23.73 -0.48
N ASN A 236 2.07 24.30 0.64
CA ASN A 236 0.67 24.40 1.02
C ASN A 236 -0.06 23.04 1.07
N ASN A 237 0.65 21.96 1.37
CA ASN A 237 0.08 20.64 1.55
C ASN A 237 0.42 20.05 2.91
N LYS A 238 -0.52 19.28 3.48
CA LYS A 238 -0.36 18.60 4.78
C LYS A 238 -0.36 17.10 4.55
N VAL A 239 0.83 16.51 4.47
CA VAL A 239 0.99 15.09 4.18
C VAL A 239 1.14 14.27 5.47
N LYS A 240 0.43 13.13 5.53
CA LYS A 240 0.66 12.04 6.50
C LYS A 240 1.67 11.06 5.93
N ILE A 241 2.42 10.39 6.79
CA ILE A 241 3.45 9.43 6.35
C ILE A 241 3.10 8.04 6.89
N TYR A 242 2.92 7.10 5.96
CA TYR A 242 2.62 5.70 6.24
C TYR A 242 3.78 4.79 5.84
N THR A 243 3.84 3.60 6.46
CA THR A 243 4.82 2.55 6.12
C THR A 243 4.19 1.17 6.12
N ALA A 244 4.92 0.18 5.57
CA ALA A 244 4.58 -1.22 5.68
C ALA A 244 5.60 -1.95 6.56
N LEU A 245 5.09 -2.86 7.41
CA LEU A 245 5.88 -3.70 8.28
C LEU A 245 5.39 -5.14 8.19
N HIS A 246 6.30 -6.09 8.03
CA HIS A 246 5.97 -7.52 8.15
C HIS A 246 6.11 -7.93 9.61
N ILE A 247 5.04 -8.43 10.20
CA ILE A 247 4.98 -8.78 11.62
C ILE A 247 5.17 -10.29 11.79
N ILE A 248 6.21 -10.69 12.52
CA ILE A 248 6.48 -12.06 12.93
C ILE A 248 6.55 -12.09 14.45
N SER A 249 5.43 -12.37 15.10
CA SER A 249 5.36 -12.45 16.56
C SER A 249 5.08 -13.89 17.01
N ARG A 250 5.82 -14.37 18.03
CA ARG A 250 5.69 -15.71 18.61
C ARG A 250 5.69 -15.62 20.13
N ASN A 251 5.54 -16.76 20.80
CA ASN A 251 5.60 -16.81 22.26
C ASN A 251 7.01 -16.45 22.77
N THR A 252 8.04 -16.92 22.09
CA THR A 252 9.44 -16.66 22.45
C THR A 252 10.18 -15.92 21.34
N GLU A 253 11.28 -15.27 21.73
CA GLU A 253 12.18 -14.57 20.81
C GLU A 253 12.88 -15.56 19.86
N SER A 254 13.25 -16.73 20.36
CA SER A 254 13.90 -17.79 19.58
C SER A 254 13.00 -18.32 18.48
N GLU A 255 11.76 -18.69 18.82
CA GLU A 255 10.76 -19.14 17.82
C GLU A 255 10.54 -18.14 16.69
N ALA A 256 10.47 -16.84 17.04
CA ALA A 256 10.27 -15.81 16.04
C ALA A 256 11.47 -15.66 15.10
N LYS A 257 12.68 -15.66 15.65
CA LYS A 257 13.94 -15.55 14.88
C LYS A 257 14.16 -16.75 13.98
N GLU A 258 13.98 -17.95 14.49
CA GLU A 258 14.06 -19.19 13.71
C GLU A 258 13.04 -19.17 12.56
N PHE A 259 11.78 -18.80 12.85
CA PHE A 259 10.75 -18.73 11.82
C PHE A 259 11.09 -17.72 10.72
N LYS A 260 11.59 -16.54 11.09
CA LYS A 260 12.06 -15.53 10.13
C LYS A 260 13.19 -16.07 9.25
N GLU A 261 14.16 -16.75 9.86
CA GLU A 261 15.31 -17.31 9.16
C GLU A 261 14.88 -18.36 8.14
N ILE A 262 14.07 -19.35 8.56
CA ILE A 262 13.61 -20.40 7.64
C ILE A 262 12.72 -19.87 6.50
N LEU A 263 11.97 -18.79 6.70
CA LEU A 263 11.22 -18.15 5.63
C LEU A 263 12.14 -17.52 4.58
N GLY A 264 13.20 -16.87 5.03
CA GLY A 264 14.17 -16.20 4.16
C GLY A 264 15.17 -17.13 3.47
N THR A 265 15.34 -18.36 3.99
CA THR A 265 16.33 -19.33 3.50
C THR A 265 15.68 -20.58 2.95
N LYS A 266 15.29 -21.53 3.81
CA LYS A 266 14.73 -22.85 3.45
C LYS A 266 13.47 -22.74 2.58
N TYR A 267 12.58 -21.81 2.93
CA TYR A 267 11.31 -21.60 2.22
C TYR A 267 11.33 -20.43 1.22
N ALA A 268 12.47 -19.82 0.94
CA ALA A 268 12.57 -18.82 -0.09
C ALA A 268 12.21 -19.40 -1.48
N ASP A 269 11.27 -18.77 -2.19
CA ASP A 269 11.03 -19.09 -3.60
C ASP A 269 12.08 -18.36 -4.45
N LYS A 270 13.23 -19.00 -4.62
CA LYS A 270 14.41 -18.41 -5.31
C LYS A 270 14.09 -17.90 -6.70
N GLY A 271 13.18 -18.58 -7.44
CA GLY A 271 12.74 -18.14 -8.77
C GLY A 271 11.94 -16.83 -8.70
N ALA A 272 10.99 -16.74 -7.76
CA ALA A 272 10.21 -15.53 -7.55
C ALA A 272 11.09 -14.36 -7.06
N VAL A 273 12.01 -14.60 -6.13
CA VAL A 273 12.99 -13.60 -5.65
C VAL A 273 13.83 -13.06 -6.81
N LYS A 274 14.37 -13.93 -7.67
CA LYS A 274 15.13 -13.52 -8.86
C LYS A 274 14.32 -12.62 -9.79
N ASN A 275 13.07 -12.99 -10.07
CA ASN A 275 12.19 -12.21 -10.93
C ASN A 275 11.79 -10.86 -10.31
N TYR A 276 11.51 -10.84 -9.01
CA TYR A 276 11.24 -9.60 -8.27
C TYR A 276 12.41 -8.62 -8.34
N LEU A 277 13.62 -9.08 -8.06
CA LEU A 277 14.84 -8.29 -8.15
C LEU A 277 15.11 -7.78 -9.59
N GLY A 278 14.86 -8.62 -10.59
CA GLY A 278 15.00 -8.25 -12.00
C GLY A 278 13.99 -7.22 -12.51
N ALA A 279 12.85 -7.08 -11.84
CA ALA A 279 11.82 -6.09 -12.20
C ALA A 279 12.12 -4.68 -11.64
N THR A 280 13.01 -4.57 -10.65
CA THR A 280 13.37 -3.28 -10.07
C THR A 280 14.38 -2.56 -10.97
N SER A 281 14.06 -1.34 -11.37
CA SER A 281 14.84 -0.58 -12.37
C SER A 281 16.07 0.15 -11.82
N ASN A 282 16.30 0.09 -10.52
CA ASN A 282 17.39 0.82 -9.89
C ASN A 282 18.57 -0.12 -9.55
N LYS A 283 19.68 -0.03 -10.30
CA LYS A 283 20.88 -0.85 -10.12
C LYS A 283 21.46 -0.83 -8.70
N LEU A 284 21.38 0.31 -8.01
CA LEU A 284 21.86 0.46 -6.62
C LEU A 284 20.90 -0.24 -5.63
N LEU A 285 19.59 -0.09 -5.81
CA LEU A 285 18.59 -0.84 -5.05
C LEU A 285 18.75 -2.34 -5.29
N ASN A 286 19.00 -2.77 -6.52
CA ASN A 286 19.23 -4.17 -6.88
C ASN A 286 20.48 -4.76 -6.18
N LYS A 287 21.55 -3.99 -6.04
CA LYS A 287 22.76 -4.43 -5.31
C LYS A 287 22.46 -4.58 -3.81
N LEU A 288 21.89 -3.57 -3.18
CA LEU A 288 21.51 -3.62 -1.77
C LEU A 288 20.46 -4.71 -1.46
N GLN A 289 19.60 -5.03 -2.43
CA GLN A 289 18.59 -6.07 -2.30
C GLN A 289 19.15 -7.48 -2.54
N LYS A 290 20.17 -7.66 -3.40
CA LYS A 290 20.87 -8.93 -3.57
C LYS A 290 21.55 -9.38 -2.28
N ASP A 291 22.17 -8.45 -1.57
CA ASP A 291 22.82 -8.71 -0.27
C ASP A 291 21.79 -9.03 0.84
N ASN A 292 20.48 -8.80 0.57
CA ASN A 292 19.40 -9.05 1.51
C ASN A 292 18.27 -9.92 0.92
N SER A 293 18.64 -10.94 0.14
CA SER A 293 17.69 -11.84 -0.53
C SER A 293 16.72 -12.54 0.43
N ALA A 294 17.16 -12.83 1.65
CA ALA A 294 16.33 -13.41 2.70
C ALA A 294 15.18 -12.46 3.11
N ASN A 295 15.47 -11.17 3.25
CA ASN A 295 14.43 -10.18 3.55
C ASN A 295 13.45 -9.98 2.36
N ILE A 296 13.96 -10.06 1.12
CA ILE A 296 13.12 -10.03 -0.08
C ILE A 296 12.18 -11.23 -0.10
N ALA A 297 12.67 -12.43 0.17
CA ALA A 297 11.86 -13.65 0.27
C ALA A 297 10.76 -13.52 1.33
N THR A 298 11.10 -12.96 2.49
CA THR A 298 10.19 -12.84 3.62
C THR A 298 9.12 -11.76 3.41
N SER A 299 9.49 -10.59 2.84
CA SER A 299 8.64 -9.38 2.90
C SER A 299 8.70 -8.45 1.68
N CYS A 300 9.22 -8.90 0.54
CA CYS A 300 9.50 -8.04 -0.62
C CYS A 300 10.30 -6.78 -0.26
N GLY A 301 11.16 -6.86 0.77
CA GLY A 301 12.00 -5.77 1.23
C GLY A 301 11.39 -4.82 2.26
N ALA A 302 10.15 -5.04 2.70
CA ALA A 302 9.62 -4.35 3.86
C ALA A 302 10.39 -4.73 5.13
N LYS A 303 10.45 -3.83 6.10
CA LYS A 303 11.05 -4.13 7.41
C LYS A 303 10.26 -5.24 8.10
N VAL A 304 10.97 -6.26 8.56
CA VAL A 304 10.41 -7.32 9.38
C VAL A 304 10.57 -6.95 10.85
N ILE A 305 9.46 -6.84 11.56
CA ILE A 305 9.40 -6.74 13.02
C ILE A 305 9.25 -8.16 13.55
N CYS A 306 10.23 -8.63 14.31
CA CYS A 306 10.34 -10.04 14.67
C CYS A 306 10.74 -10.20 16.12
N GLY A 307 9.94 -10.95 16.90
CA GLY A 307 10.23 -11.21 18.29
C GLY A 307 9.07 -11.83 19.06
N ASN A 308 9.22 -11.91 20.38
CA ASN A 308 8.09 -12.24 21.24
C ASN A 308 7.05 -11.12 21.25
N TYR A 309 5.85 -11.39 21.73
CA TYR A 309 4.73 -10.42 21.68
C TYR A 309 5.04 -9.09 22.35
N LYS A 310 5.77 -9.12 23.49
CA LYS A 310 6.13 -7.89 24.22
C LYS A 310 7.12 -7.03 23.42
N ASN A 311 8.18 -7.61 22.91
CA ASN A 311 9.20 -6.89 22.12
C ASN A 311 8.59 -6.31 20.83
N VAL A 312 7.74 -7.07 20.13
CA VAL A 312 7.03 -6.60 18.94
C VAL A 312 6.09 -5.45 19.28
N GLN A 313 5.38 -5.51 20.41
CA GLN A 313 4.52 -4.40 20.88
C GLN A 313 5.31 -3.13 21.13
N GLU A 314 6.45 -3.23 21.83
CA GLU A 314 7.32 -2.09 22.15
C GLU A 314 7.92 -1.48 20.88
N GLU A 315 8.43 -2.30 19.95
CA GLU A 315 8.97 -1.80 18.66
C GLU A 315 7.88 -1.10 17.83
N LEU A 316 6.67 -1.66 17.75
CA LEU A 316 5.55 -1.04 17.05
C LEU A 316 5.10 0.27 17.71
N TRP A 317 5.16 0.36 19.02
CA TRP A 317 4.88 1.60 19.75
C TRP A 317 5.88 2.71 19.38
N GLU A 318 7.17 2.41 19.37
CA GLU A 318 8.20 3.38 18.98
C GLU A 318 8.07 3.81 17.51
N ILE A 319 7.81 2.88 16.61
CA ILE A 319 7.55 3.18 15.20
C ILE A 319 6.27 4.04 15.05
N GLY A 320 5.26 3.77 15.84
CA GLY A 320 4.00 4.54 15.86
C GLY A 320 4.18 6.02 16.26
N LYS A 321 5.24 6.38 17.00
CA LYS A 321 5.54 7.77 17.31
C LYS A 321 6.04 8.59 16.10
N ILE A 322 6.52 7.93 15.06
CA ILE A 322 7.14 8.57 13.89
C ILE A 322 6.36 8.39 12.59
N TYR A 323 5.37 7.50 12.57
CA TYR A 323 4.48 7.29 11.43
C TYR A 323 3.03 7.59 11.80
N ASP A 324 2.30 8.19 10.87
CA ASP A 324 0.87 8.44 11.02
C ASP A 324 0.03 7.18 10.72
N GLY A 325 0.64 6.19 10.03
CA GLY A 325 0.00 4.91 9.76
C GLY A 325 0.99 3.78 9.46
N ILE A 326 0.63 2.57 9.90
CA ILE A 326 1.39 1.33 9.72
C ILE A 326 0.49 0.32 9.01
N SER A 327 0.94 -0.15 7.85
CA SER A 327 0.27 -1.19 7.07
C SER A 327 0.95 -2.53 7.36
N MET A 328 0.22 -3.42 8.01
CA MET A 328 0.74 -4.70 8.48
C MET A 328 0.68 -5.78 7.41
N ILE A 329 1.73 -6.56 7.33
CA ILE A 329 1.88 -7.74 6.48
C ILE A 329 2.05 -8.95 7.40
N PHE A 330 1.37 -10.04 7.06
CA PHE A 330 1.50 -11.33 7.74
C PHE A 330 1.73 -12.44 6.70
N LEU A 331 2.37 -13.53 7.09
CA LEU A 331 2.48 -14.71 6.24
C LEU A 331 1.13 -15.44 6.14
N ASP A 332 0.48 -15.64 7.28
CA ASP A 332 -0.83 -16.26 7.45
C ASP A 332 -1.77 -15.23 8.11
N TYR A 333 -2.40 -14.39 7.27
CA TYR A 333 -3.20 -13.27 7.77
C TYR A 333 -4.32 -13.69 8.72
N GLU A 334 -4.95 -14.84 8.51
CA GLU A 334 -6.09 -15.29 9.34
C GLU A 334 -5.64 -15.61 10.77
N ASN A 335 -4.62 -16.46 10.91
CA ASN A 335 -4.14 -16.90 12.22
C ASN A 335 -3.28 -15.83 12.90
N GLU A 336 -2.42 -15.15 12.13
CA GLU A 336 -1.47 -14.19 12.71
C GLU A 336 -2.16 -12.89 13.11
N LEU A 337 -3.19 -12.40 12.39
CA LEU A 337 -3.97 -11.24 12.82
C LEU A 337 -4.74 -11.51 14.12
N THR A 338 -5.28 -12.73 14.29
CA THR A 338 -5.98 -13.11 15.53
C THR A 338 -5.01 -13.07 16.71
N LYS A 339 -3.85 -13.73 16.61
CA LYS A 339 -2.83 -13.71 17.65
C LYS A 339 -2.28 -12.31 17.92
N PHE A 340 -2.07 -11.53 16.87
CA PHE A 340 -1.65 -10.13 16.98
C PHE A 340 -2.66 -9.29 17.74
N ASN A 341 -3.94 -9.44 17.46
CA ASN A 341 -4.98 -8.73 18.19
C ASN A 341 -5.03 -9.10 19.67
N GLU A 342 -4.96 -10.40 19.99
CA GLU A 342 -5.04 -10.89 21.37
C GLU A 342 -3.85 -10.45 22.22
N ASN A 343 -2.65 -10.48 21.68
CA ASN A 343 -1.43 -10.29 22.44
C ASN A 343 -0.80 -8.89 22.33
N ILE A 344 -1.09 -8.14 21.26
CA ILE A 344 -0.42 -6.87 20.95
C ILE A 344 -1.42 -5.73 20.74
N TYR A 345 -2.32 -5.86 19.76
CA TYR A 345 -3.09 -4.74 19.24
C TYR A 345 -4.04 -4.11 20.26
N LYS A 346 -4.74 -4.92 21.03
CA LYS A 346 -5.60 -4.44 22.13
C LYS A 346 -4.84 -3.57 23.12
N LYS A 347 -3.59 -3.92 23.42
CA LYS A 347 -2.73 -3.18 24.35
C LYS A 347 -2.20 -1.86 23.78
N ILE A 348 -2.01 -1.79 22.45
CA ILE A 348 -1.60 -0.55 21.78
C ILE A 348 -2.78 0.44 21.66
N LYS A 349 -4.00 -0.07 21.52
CA LYS A 349 -5.19 0.78 21.35
C LYS A 349 -5.73 1.37 22.65
N ASN A 350 -5.55 0.67 23.76
CA ASN A 350 -5.90 1.16 25.09
C ASN A 350 -4.84 2.14 25.59
#